data_9f4e6419c6326b65e20aa60f5b37e45e
#
_entry.id   9f4e6419c6326b65e20aa60f5b37e45e
#
_cell.length_a   1.000
_cell.length_b   1.000
_cell.length_c   1.000
_cell.angle_alpha   90.00
_cell.angle_beta   90.00
_cell.angle_gamma   90.00
#
_symmetry.space_group_name_H-M   'P 1'
#
loop_
_entity.id
_entity.type
_entity.pdbx_description
1 polymer ?
#
loop_
_entity_poly.entity_id
_entity_poly.type
_entity_poly.pdbx_seq_one_letter_code
_entity_poly.pdbx_strand_id
1 'polypeptide(L)'
;MNPSSGASRLNNGSLVPNSKGNQGKKSAPQLGPLMTSGVYEALPSFRDVPNSEKHNLFMKKLSMCCVVFDFSDPSKNLKEKDVKRQTLHELLDYISTVTSKFNEIAMQEITRMVAANLFRTLPSMNHDNKILEMFDPEDEETALEPAWPHLQIVYDFLLRFVASSETDAKLAKRYIDHSFVLRLLDLFDSEDQREREYLKTILHRIYGKFMVHRPFIRKAINNIFYIFIFETERHNGIAEMLEILGSIINGFALPLKEEHKLFLLRALIPLHKPKCVSMYHQQLSYCITQFVEKDFKLADTVVRGLLKYWPMTNSSKEVMFLGELEEVLEATQAAEFQRCMVPLFHQIGCCLNSSHFQVLGSEWLLFLCLD
;
A
#
# COMPACT_ATOMS: atom_id res chain seq x y z
N MET A 1 -49.83 20.22 48.67
CA MET A 1 -51.12 20.58 48.07
C MET A 1 -51.07 20.15 46.59
N ASN A 2 -51.62 19.00 46.34
CA ASN A 2 -52.19 18.63 45.03
C ASN A 2 -53.61 19.25 44.95
N PRO A 3 -54.28 19.37 43.81
CA PRO A 3 -54.56 18.33 42.82
C PRO A 3 -54.60 18.84 41.36
N SER A 4 -54.56 18.05 40.41
CA SER A 4 -55.45 17.10 39.72
C SER A 4 -55.78 17.51 38.28
N SER A 5 -55.53 16.55 37.39
CA SER A 5 -56.43 15.94 36.44
C SER A 5 -56.85 16.68 35.16
N GLY A 6 -56.79 15.97 34.05
CA GLY A 6 -57.56 16.25 32.85
C GLY A 6 -57.08 15.52 31.61
N ALA A 7 -57.51 14.27 31.42
CA ALA A 7 -57.40 13.56 30.17
C ALA A 7 -58.52 14.00 29.21
N SER A 8 -58.25 14.05 27.91
CA SER A 8 -59.23 13.76 26.87
C SER A 8 -58.57 13.33 25.56
N ARG A 9 -58.91 12.14 25.15
CA ARG A 9 -58.81 11.62 23.79
C ARG A 9 -59.73 12.39 22.87
N LEU A 10 -59.35 12.57 21.62
CA LEU A 10 -60.21 12.35 20.47
C LEU A 10 -59.47 12.15 19.17
N ASN A 11 -60.04 11.28 18.38
CA ASN A 11 -59.64 10.62 17.14
C ASN A 11 -59.71 11.49 15.87
N ASN A 12 -59.09 10.97 14.83
CA ASN A 12 -59.43 10.94 13.39
C ASN A 12 -58.96 12.08 12.49
N GLY A 13 -58.32 11.68 11.43
CA GLY A 13 -58.28 12.38 10.17
C GLY A 13 -57.10 12.05 9.29
N SER A 14 -57.24 11.01 8.50
CA SER A 14 -56.40 10.65 7.35
C SER A 14 -56.36 11.81 6.32
N LEU A 15 -55.18 12.10 5.78
CA LEU A 15 -55.01 12.52 4.38
C LEU A 15 -53.52 12.40 3.99
N VAL A 16 -53.25 11.52 3.03
CA VAL A 16 -52.01 11.39 2.28
C VAL A 16 -51.98 12.48 1.20
N PRO A 17 -50.81 13.03 0.88
CA PRO A 17 -50.45 13.11 -0.52
C PRO A 17 -49.06 12.54 -0.82
N ASN A 18 -49.05 11.72 -1.82
CA ASN A 18 -47.89 11.24 -2.57
C ASN A 18 -46.97 12.41 -3.00
N SER A 19 -45.69 12.31 -2.68
CA SER A 19 -44.65 12.98 -3.48
C SER A 19 -43.52 11.98 -3.69
N LYS A 20 -43.38 11.56 -4.94
CA LYS A 20 -42.30 10.73 -5.46
C LYS A 20 -40.98 11.49 -5.32
N GLY A 21 -40.14 11.13 -4.38
CA GLY A 21 -38.74 11.49 -4.29
C GLY A 21 -37.89 10.33 -4.78
N ASN A 22 -37.39 10.45 -5.98
CA ASN A 22 -36.54 9.49 -6.66
C ASN A 22 -35.11 9.56 -6.05
N GLN A 23 -34.82 8.77 -5.01
CA GLN A 23 -33.46 8.58 -4.53
C GLN A 23 -32.81 7.44 -5.34
N GLY A 24 -32.06 7.83 -6.37
CA GLY A 24 -31.18 6.93 -7.10
C GLY A 24 -30.12 6.32 -6.19
N LYS A 25 -30.35 5.09 -5.74
CA LYS A 25 -29.31 4.22 -5.22
C LYS A 25 -28.30 4.00 -6.35
N LYS A 26 -27.11 4.59 -6.25
CA LYS A 26 -25.95 4.18 -7.05
C LYS A 26 -25.58 2.78 -6.60
N SER A 27 -26.00 1.78 -7.36
CA SER A 27 -25.56 0.41 -7.28
C SER A 27 -24.06 0.34 -7.57
N ALA A 28 -23.36 -0.45 -6.77
CA ALA A 28 -21.98 -0.85 -7.02
C ALA A 28 -21.86 -1.47 -8.43
N PRO A 29 -20.73 -1.29 -9.13
CA PRO A 29 -20.53 -1.90 -10.44
C PRO A 29 -20.55 -3.43 -10.30
N GLN A 30 -21.55 -4.06 -10.89
CA GLN A 30 -21.62 -5.50 -11.04
C GLN A 30 -20.41 -5.98 -11.84
N LEU A 31 -19.77 -7.07 -11.36
CA LEU A 31 -18.82 -7.85 -12.13
C LEU A 31 -19.43 -8.14 -13.51
N GLY A 32 -18.64 -7.91 -14.54
CA GLY A 32 -19.04 -8.13 -15.94
C GLY A 32 -19.49 -9.56 -16.18
N PRO A 33 -20.23 -9.81 -17.27
CA PRO A 33 -20.89 -11.09 -17.53
C PRO A 33 -19.85 -12.20 -17.65
N LEU A 34 -20.06 -13.29 -16.88
CA LEU A 34 -19.44 -14.58 -17.14
C LEU A 34 -19.83 -14.98 -18.56
N MET A 35 -18.86 -15.05 -19.45
CA MET A 35 -19.05 -15.50 -20.82
C MET A 35 -19.46 -16.98 -20.79
N THR A 36 -20.72 -17.25 -21.10
CA THR A 36 -21.19 -18.58 -21.48
C THR A 36 -20.52 -18.98 -22.77
N SER A 37 -19.74 -20.06 -22.77
CA SER A 37 -19.28 -20.92 -23.89
C SER A 37 -19.21 -20.31 -25.31
N GLY A 38 -18.58 -19.16 -25.47
CA GLY A 38 -18.03 -18.72 -26.75
C GLY A 38 -16.55 -19.14 -26.78
N VAL A 39 -16.12 -19.75 -27.87
CA VAL A 39 -14.75 -20.24 -28.04
C VAL A 39 -13.79 -19.06 -27.85
N TYR A 40 -12.94 -19.14 -26.83
CA TYR A 40 -11.89 -18.15 -26.56
C TYR A 40 -10.74 -18.41 -27.55
N GLU A 41 -10.86 -17.84 -28.76
CA GLU A 41 -9.90 -18.08 -29.85
C GLU A 41 -8.78 -17.07 -29.88
N ALA A 42 -7.59 -17.52 -30.30
CA ALA A 42 -6.44 -16.67 -30.49
C ALA A 42 -6.67 -15.65 -31.62
N LEU A 43 -6.39 -14.38 -31.33
CA LEU A 43 -6.39 -13.32 -32.34
C LEU A 43 -5.06 -13.32 -33.12
N PRO A 44 -5.01 -12.76 -34.38
CA PRO A 44 -3.77 -12.65 -35.14
C PRO A 44 -2.65 -11.95 -34.36
N SER A 45 -1.40 -12.26 -34.69
CA SER A 45 -0.26 -11.55 -34.12
C SER A 45 -0.16 -10.13 -34.67
N PHE A 46 0.43 -9.19 -33.92
CA PHE A 46 0.72 -7.83 -34.42
C PHE A 46 1.67 -7.79 -35.62
N ARG A 47 2.39 -8.90 -35.86
CA ARG A 47 3.29 -9.04 -37.04
C ARG A 47 2.54 -9.37 -38.30
N ASP A 48 1.37 -10.00 -38.19
CA ASP A 48 0.59 -10.51 -39.31
C ASP A 48 -0.41 -9.49 -39.86
N VAL A 49 -0.51 -8.30 -39.23
CA VAL A 49 -1.46 -7.26 -39.64
C VAL A 49 -0.74 -5.98 -40.06
N PRO A 50 -1.29 -5.23 -41.04
CA PRO A 50 -0.73 -3.96 -41.45
C PRO A 50 -0.81 -2.92 -40.34
N ASN A 51 0.08 -1.91 -40.39
CA ASN A 51 0.16 -0.87 -39.34
C ASN A 51 -1.15 -0.13 -39.10
N SER A 52 -1.98 0.05 -40.14
CA SER A 52 -3.30 0.68 -40.03
C SER A 52 -4.30 -0.07 -39.17
N GLU A 53 -4.14 -1.39 -39.03
CA GLU A 53 -5.04 -2.26 -38.27
C GLU A 53 -4.54 -2.58 -36.86
N LYS A 54 -3.27 -2.30 -36.60
CA LYS A 54 -2.65 -2.63 -35.27
C LYS A 54 -3.39 -1.98 -34.11
N HIS A 55 -3.86 -0.76 -34.26
CA HIS A 55 -4.63 -0.08 -33.21
C HIS A 55 -5.96 -0.80 -32.91
N ASN A 56 -6.70 -1.18 -33.96
CA ASN A 56 -7.95 -1.92 -33.77
C ASN A 56 -7.71 -3.30 -33.16
N LEU A 57 -6.63 -3.99 -33.58
CA LEU A 57 -6.23 -5.27 -33.01
C LEU A 57 -5.84 -5.12 -31.53
N PHE A 58 -5.10 -4.05 -31.19
CA PHE A 58 -4.75 -3.73 -29.81
C PHE A 58 -5.99 -3.60 -28.93
N MET A 59 -7.00 -2.85 -29.38
CA MET A 59 -8.26 -2.69 -28.66
C MET A 59 -9.01 -4.02 -28.47
N LYS A 60 -9.03 -4.87 -29.51
CA LYS A 60 -9.65 -6.21 -29.42
C LYS A 60 -8.92 -7.11 -28.43
N LYS A 61 -7.59 -7.12 -28.44
CA LYS A 61 -6.75 -7.90 -27.51
C LYS A 61 -6.93 -7.43 -26.05
N LEU A 62 -7.01 -6.12 -25.80
CA LEU A 62 -7.31 -5.56 -24.48
C LEU A 62 -8.68 -6.04 -23.99
N SER A 63 -9.71 -5.95 -24.84
CA SER A 63 -11.06 -6.40 -24.49
C SER A 63 -11.11 -7.90 -24.19
N MET A 64 -10.43 -8.71 -24.99
CA MET A 64 -10.30 -10.15 -24.78
C MET A 64 -9.63 -10.49 -23.44
N CYS A 65 -8.58 -9.75 -23.07
CA CYS A 65 -7.85 -9.94 -21.81
C CYS A 65 -8.63 -9.47 -20.55
N CYS A 66 -9.80 -8.81 -20.70
CA CYS A 66 -10.68 -8.52 -19.56
C CYS A 66 -11.36 -9.76 -18.96
N VAL A 67 -11.38 -10.90 -19.67
CA VAL A 67 -11.91 -12.16 -19.15
C VAL A 67 -10.99 -12.70 -18.07
N VAL A 68 -11.53 -12.95 -16.88
CA VAL A 68 -10.77 -13.51 -15.74
C VAL A 68 -11.07 -15.01 -15.66
N PHE A 69 -10.02 -15.82 -15.52
CA PHE A 69 -10.11 -17.26 -15.35
C PHE A 69 -9.96 -17.65 -13.88
N ASP A 70 -10.63 -18.72 -13.50
CA ASP A 70 -10.46 -19.36 -12.21
C ASP A 70 -9.18 -20.21 -12.20
N PHE A 71 -8.31 -19.96 -11.24
CA PHE A 71 -7.04 -20.67 -11.04
C PHE A 71 -7.09 -21.63 -9.84
N SER A 72 -8.20 -21.72 -9.12
CA SER A 72 -8.37 -22.71 -8.05
C SER A 72 -8.29 -24.14 -8.56
N ASP A 73 -8.72 -24.38 -9.80
CA ASP A 73 -8.55 -25.64 -10.52
C ASP A 73 -7.51 -25.48 -11.63
N PRO A 74 -6.30 -26.06 -11.46
CA PRO A 74 -5.25 -25.99 -12.47
C PRO A 74 -5.61 -26.62 -13.82
N SER A 75 -6.52 -27.63 -13.84
CA SER A 75 -6.89 -28.36 -15.05
C SER A 75 -7.93 -27.66 -15.92
N LYS A 76 -8.63 -26.66 -15.36
CA LYS A 76 -9.74 -26.00 -16.03
C LYS A 76 -9.25 -24.91 -16.99
N ASN A 77 -9.83 -24.89 -18.19
CA ASN A 77 -9.59 -23.85 -19.21
C ASN A 77 -8.09 -23.66 -19.59
N LEU A 78 -7.32 -24.75 -19.65
CA LEU A 78 -5.87 -24.70 -19.93
C LEU A 78 -5.53 -23.98 -21.24
N LYS A 79 -6.27 -24.31 -22.32
CA LYS A 79 -6.04 -23.69 -23.65
C LYS A 79 -6.36 -22.20 -23.62
N GLU A 80 -7.49 -21.83 -23.03
CA GLU A 80 -7.95 -20.43 -22.94
C GLU A 80 -7.02 -19.61 -22.02
N LYS A 81 -6.53 -20.19 -20.92
CA LYS A 81 -5.54 -19.59 -20.05
C LYS A 81 -4.23 -19.32 -20.80
N ASP A 82 -3.76 -20.28 -21.62
CA ASP A 82 -2.53 -20.11 -22.39
C ASP A 82 -2.70 -19.08 -23.52
N VAL A 83 -3.82 -19.08 -24.24
CA VAL A 83 -4.15 -18.06 -25.25
C VAL A 83 -4.17 -16.66 -24.62
N LYS A 84 -4.76 -16.50 -23.42
CA LYS A 84 -4.75 -15.22 -22.72
C LYS A 84 -3.31 -14.83 -22.34
N ARG A 85 -2.53 -15.74 -21.80
CA ARG A 85 -1.13 -15.49 -21.43
C ARG A 85 -0.31 -14.99 -22.59
N GLN A 86 -0.40 -15.67 -23.74
CA GLN A 86 0.28 -15.25 -24.98
C GLN A 86 -0.19 -13.89 -25.45
N THR A 87 -1.52 -13.63 -25.43
CA THR A 87 -2.08 -12.34 -25.80
C THR A 87 -1.59 -11.21 -24.88
N LEU A 88 -1.47 -11.46 -23.58
CA LEU A 88 -0.91 -10.50 -22.63
C LEU A 88 0.56 -10.19 -22.93
N HIS A 89 1.38 -11.19 -23.29
CA HIS A 89 2.77 -10.98 -23.71
C HIS A 89 2.83 -10.11 -24.98
N GLU A 90 1.98 -10.39 -25.98
CA GLU A 90 1.94 -9.57 -27.19
C GLU A 90 1.52 -8.12 -26.88
N LEU A 91 0.57 -7.91 -25.98
CA LEU A 91 0.19 -6.56 -25.52
C LEU A 91 1.36 -5.86 -24.83
N LEU A 92 2.13 -6.60 -24.00
CA LEU A 92 3.30 -6.08 -23.31
C LEU A 92 4.40 -5.65 -24.27
N ASP A 93 4.65 -6.46 -25.31
CA ASP A 93 5.62 -6.12 -26.37
C ASP A 93 5.14 -4.92 -27.19
N TYR A 94 3.86 -4.90 -27.54
CA TYR A 94 3.28 -3.79 -28.31
C TYR A 94 3.42 -2.46 -27.56
N ILE A 95 3.05 -2.39 -26.26
CA ILE A 95 3.13 -1.16 -25.47
C ILE A 95 4.57 -0.65 -25.32
N SER A 96 5.54 -1.55 -25.39
CA SER A 96 6.97 -1.23 -25.30
C SER A 96 7.54 -0.66 -26.59
N THR A 97 6.89 -0.93 -27.74
CA THR A 97 7.34 -0.52 -29.07
C THR A 97 6.56 0.64 -29.66
N VAL A 98 5.44 1.03 -29.05
CA VAL A 98 4.63 2.17 -29.49
C VAL A 98 5.40 3.47 -29.35
N THR A 99 5.43 4.26 -30.43
CA THR A 99 6.07 5.58 -30.49
C THR A 99 5.06 6.73 -30.58
N SER A 100 3.77 6.42 -30.61
CA SER A 100 2.68 7.40 -30.67
C SER A 100 1.94 7.48 -29.33
N LYS A 101 1.50 8.68 -28.96
CA LYS A 101 0.73 8.88 -27.74
C LYS A 101 -0.57 8.09 -27.74
N PHE A 102 -0.88 7.48 -26.60
CA PHE A 102 -2.16 6.80 -26.40
C PHE A 102 -3.30 7.81 -26.41
N ASN A 103 -4.31 7.54 -27.23
CA ASN A 103 -5.53 8.32 -27.25
C ASN A 103 -6.44 7.98 -26.05
N GLU A 104 -7.50 8.75 -25.86
CA GLU A 104 -8.42 8.62 -24.73
C GLU A 104 -9.07 7.23 -24.65
N ILE A 105 -9.49 6.69 -25.80
CA ILE A 105 -10.11 5.37 -25.88
C ILE A 105 -9.14 4.27 -25.50
N ALA A 106 -7.88 4.34 -25.98
CA ALA A 106 -6.85 3.38 -25.61
C ALA A 106 -6.56 3.43 -24.10
N MET A 107 -6.46 4.61 -23.49
CA MET A 107 -6.25 4.75 -22.05
C MET A 107 -7.40 4.16 -21.23
N GLN A 108 -8.64 4.37 -21.67
CA GLN A 108 -9.82 3.78 -21.03
C GLN A 108 -9.78 2.25 -21.09
N GLU A 109 -9.52 1.67 -22.26
CA GLU A 109 -9.49 0.21 -22.42
C GLU A 109 -8.29 -0.43 -21.69
N ILE A 110 -7.13 0.23 -21.67
CA ILE A 110 -5.97 -0.20 -20.89
C ILE A 110 -6.33 -0.27 -19.41
N THR A 111 -6.86 0.81 -18.84
CA THR A 111 -7.21 0.85 -17.42
C THR A 111 -8.35 -0.10 -17.08
N ARG A 112 -9.31 -0.31 -17.98
CA ARG A 112 -10.37 -1.31 -17.84
C ARG A 112 -9.80 -2.73 -17.77
N MET A 113 -8.90 -3.08 -18.70
CA MET A 113 -8.26 -4.41 -18.73
C MET A 113 -7.44 -4.66 -17.45
N VAL A 114 -6.63 -3.67 -17.05
CA VAL A 114 -5.85 -3.75 -15.81
C VAL A 114 -6.76 -3.92 -14.59
N ALA A 115 -7.79 -3.08 -14.47
CA ALA A 115 -8.72 -3.12 -13.35
C ALA A 115 -9.49 -4.45 -13.27
N ALA A 116 -9.89 -5.02 -14.42
CA ALA A 116 -10.58 -6.31 -14.48
C ALA A 116 -9.72 -7.48 -13.97
N ASN A 117 -8.40 -7.42 -14.16
CA ASN A 117 -7.49 -8.48 -13.75
C ASN A 117 -6.95 -8.29 -12.34
N LEU A 118 -6.53 -7.07 -11.97
CA LEU A 118 -5.83 -6.83 -10.71
C LEU A 118 -6.80 -6.63 -9.54
N PHE A 119 -7.89 -5.90 -9.75
CA PHE A 119 -8.75 -5.47 -8.65
C PHE A 119 -9.73 -6.56 -8.24
N ARG A 120 -9.24 -7.46 -7.42
CA ARG A 120 -9.98 -8.54 -6.79
C ARG A 120 -10.12 -8.34 -5.29
N THR A 121 -11.01 -9.05 -4.66
CA THR A 121 -11.08 -9.16 -3.21
C THR A 121 -10.00 -10.15 -2.78
N LEU A 122 -9.11 -9.72 -1.90
CA LEU A 122 -8.12 -10.62 -1.30
C LEU A 122 -8.84 -11.61 -0.37
N PRO A 123 -8.36 -12.86 -0.27
CA PRO A 123 -8.89 -13.81 0.69
C PRO A 123 -8.82 -13.23 2.11
N SER A 124 -9.91 -13.31 2.85
CA SER A 124 -9.88 -12.99 4.27
C SER A 124 -9.17 -14.11 5.00
N MET A 125 -8.01 -13.80 5.58
CA MET A 125 -7.27 -14.77 6.38
C MET A 125 -8.07 -15.19 7.61
N ASN A 126 -8.22 -16.49 7.82
CA ASN A 126 -8.52 -17.06 9.14
C ASN A 126 -7.23 -17.02 9.99
N HIS A 127 -6.92 -15.84 10.52
CA HIS A 127 -5.72 -15.57 11.29
C HIS A 127 -5.66 -16.26 12.66
N ASP A 128 -6.72 -16.93 13.08
CA ASP A 128 -6.76 -17.61 14.40
C ASP A 128 -5.77 -18.80 14.48
N ASN A 129 -5.36 -19.35 13.34
CA ASN A 129 -4.36 -20.42 13.29
C ASN A 129 -2.90 -19.90 13.28
N LYS A 130 -2.61 -18.70 12.76
CA LYS A 130 -1.23 -18.19 12.64
C LYS A 130 -0.63 -17.69 13.97
N ILE A 131 -1.42 -17.41 14.98
CA ILE A 131 -0.88 -17.03 16.31
C ILE A 131 -0.16 -18.23 16.98
N LEU A 132 -0.54 -19.45 16.63
CA LEU A 132 0.13 -20.67 17.08
C LEU A 132 1.36 -21.05 16.24
N GLU A 133 1.44 -20.57 14.99
CA GLU A 133 2.55 -20.87 14.05
C GLU A 133 3.73 -19.88 14.14
N MET A 134 3.61 -18.79 14.93
CA MET A 134 4.70 -17.82 15.14
C MET A 134 5.92 -18.38 15.88
N PHE A 135 5.95 -19.68 16.18
CA PHE A 135 7.07 -20.33 16.90
C PHE A 135 8.01 -21.13 16.00
N ASP A 136 7.73 -21.28 14.69
CA ASP A 136 8.63 -21.98 13.78
C ASP A 136 8.82 -21.16 12.48
N PRO A 137 9.93 -20.41 12.34
CA PRO A 137 10.17 -19.55 11.18
C PRO A 137 10.61 -20.31 9.92
N GLU A 138 10.84 -21.62 9.98
CA GLU A 138 11.40 -22.38 8.84
C GLU A 138 10.36 -22.94 7.85
N ASP A 139 9.05 -22.93 8.20
CA ASP A 139 7.98 -23.54 7.39
C ASP A 139 6.91 -22.53 6.91
N GLU A 140 7.18 -21.23 6.85
CA GLU A 140 6.24 -20.30 6.21
C GLU A 140 6.23 -20.47 4.68
N GLU A 141 5.48 -21.46 4.17
CA GLU A 141 5.04 -21.45 2.78
C GLU A 141 4.14 -20.22 2.57
N THR A 142 4.74 -19.12 2.14
CA THR A 142 3.98 -17.93 1.73
C THR A 142 2.91 -18.34 0.73
N ALA A 143 1.65 -18.03 1.02
CA ALA A 143 0.54 -18.38 0.14
C ALA A 143 0.72 -17.68 -1.22
N LEU A 144 1.17 -18.43 -2.22
CA LEU A 144 1.41 -17.93 -3.56
C LEU A 144 0.06 -17.73 -4.27
N GLU A 145 -0.10 -16.58 -4.91
CA GLU A 145 -1.29 -16.28 -5.72
C GLU A 145 -1.38 -17.23 -6.93
N PRO A 146 -2.41 -18.09 -7.02
CA PRO A 146 -2.50 -19.06 -8.12
C PRO A 146 -2.64 -18.42 -9.50
N ALA A 147 -3.22 -17.22 -9.60
CA ALA A 147 -3.37 -16.47 -10.84
C ALA A 147 -2.09 -15.74 -11.27
N TRP A 148 -0.99 -15.87 -10.51
CA TRP A 148 0.27 -15.19 -10.76
C TRP A 148 0.79 -15.26 -12.21
N PRO A 149 0.68 -16.40 -12.92
CA PRO A 149 1.11 -16.48 -14.33
C PRO A 149 0.45 -15.47 -15.27
N HIS A 150 -0.75 -14.97 -14.92
CA HIS A 150 -1.41 -13.89 -15.63
C HIS A 150 -1.18 -12.52 -14.97
N LEU A 151 -1.28 -12.45 -13.65
CA LEU A 151 -1.17 -11.21 -12.89
C LEU A 151 0.20 -10.55 -13.08
N GLN A 152 1.28 -11.31 -13.05
CA GLN A 152 2.62 -10.79 -13.30
C GLN A 152 2.70 -10.00 -14.61
N ILE A 153 2.18 -10.56 -15.70
CA ILE A 153 2.22 -9.90 -17.01
C ILE A 153 1.36 -8.61 -17.01
N VAL A 154 0.23 -8.63 -16.31
CA VAL A 154 -0.64 -7.45 -16.16
C VAL A 154 0.04 -6.37 -15.32
N TYR A 155 0.77 -6.74 -14.26
CA TYR A 155 1.60 -5.81 -13.48
C TYR A 155 2.72 -5.21 -14.32
N ASP A 156 3.45 -6.03 -15.08
CA ASP A 156 4.48 -5.54 -16.02
C ASP A 156 3.90 -4.59 -17.05
N PHE A 157 2.71 -4.92 -17.59
CA PHE A 157 2.01 -4.07 -18.54
C PHE A 157 1.64 -2.72 -17.92
N LEU A 158 1.07 -2.70 -16.71
CA LEU A 158 0.72 -1.47 -16.00
C LEU A 158 1.98 -0.64 -15.70
N LEU A 159 3.05 -1.27 -15.25
CA LEU A 159 4.32 -0.60 -14.95
C LEU A 159 4.88 0.08 -16.20
N ARG A 160 4.92 -0.62 -17.36
CA ARG A 160 5.39 -0.05 -18.61
C ARG A 160 4.47 1.05 -19.11
N PHE A 161 3.14 0.87 -19.00
CA PHE A 161 2.19 1.92 -19.34
C PHE A 161 2.39 3.20 -18.53
N VAL A 162 2.51 3.08 -17.20
CA VAL A 162 2.75 4.25 -16.34
C VAL A 162 4.12 4.88 -16.61
N ALA A 163 5.17 4.08 -16.85
CA ALA A 163 6.52 4.58 -17.10
C ALA A 163 6.69 5.22 -18.49
N SER A 164 5.88 4.82 -19.49
CA SER A 164 6.01 5.25 -20.88
C SER A 164 5.90 6.76 -21.04
N SER A 165 6.77 7.33 -21.91
CA SER A 165 6.68 8.74 -22.39
C SER A 165 5.40 9.00 -23.17
N GLU A 166 4.86 7.97 -23.83
CA GLU A 166 3.66 8.04 -24.67
C GLU A 166 2.37 8.13 -23.84
N THR A 167 2.43 7.88 -22.54
CA THR A 167 1.34 8.05 -21.58
C THR A 167 1.31 9.49 -21.07
N ASP A 168 0.46 10.33 -21.68
CA ASP A 168 0.29 11.72 -21.22
C ASP A 168 -0.36 11.76 -19.84
N ALA A 169 0.36 12.32 -18.87
CA ALA A 169 -0.11 12.44 -17.48
C ALA A 169 -1.38 13.29 -17.34
N LYS A 170 -1.59 14.29 -18.20
CA LYS A 170 -2.79 15.15 -18.17
C LYS A 170 -4.05 14.39 -18.57
N LEU A 171 -3.92 13.44 -19.47
CA LEU A 171 -5.02 12.60 -19.92
C LEU A 171 -5.19 11.39 -18.99
N ALA A 172 -4.12 10.66 -18.73
CA ALA A 172 -4.12 9.43 -17.94
C ALA A 172 -4.65 9.59 -16.50
N LYS A 173 -4.48 10.77 -15.87
CA LYS A 173 -5.01 11.07 -14.53
C LYS A 173 -6.54 10.96 -14.40
N ARG A 174 -7.28 10.94 -15.55
CA ARG A 174 -8.73 10.77 -15.54
C ARG A 174 -9.13 9.31 -15.34
N TYR A 175 -8.25 8.38 -15.71
CA TYR A 175 -8.44 6.93 -15.67
C TYR A 175 -7.69 6.28 -14.52
N ILE A 176 -6.47 6.74 -14.24
CA ILE A 176 -5.75 6.44 -13.01
C ILE A 176 -6.16 7.52 -11.99
N ASP A 177 -7.38 7.43 -11.52
CA ASP A 177 -7.98 8.37 -10.57
C ASP A 177 -7.77 7.95 -9.11
N HIS A 178 -8.39 8.67 -8.17
CA HIS A 178 -8.30 8.35 -6.75
C HIS A 178 -8.87 6.96 -6.41
N SER A 179 -9.93 6.53 -7.11
CA SER A 179 -10.52 5.21 -6.90
C SER A 179 -9.58 4.10 -7.35
N PHE A 180 -8.92 4.29 -8.51
CA PHE A 180 -7.90 3.37 -9.00
C PHE A 180 -6.74 3.24 -8.01
N VAL A 181 -6.25 4.37 -7.50
CA VAL A 181 -5.16 4.40 -6.51
C VAL A 181 -5.54 3.71 -5.20
N LEU A 182 -6.78 3.92 -4.69
CA LEU A 182 -7.25 3.22 -3.49
C LEU A 182 -7.28 1.72 -3.69
N ARG A 183 -7.82 1.25 -4.82
CA ARG A 183 -7.84 -0.19 -5.13
C ARG A 183 -6.45 -0.80 -5.29
N LEU A 184 -5.46 -0.04 -5.78
CA LEU A 184 -4.05 -0.48 -5.76
C LEU A 184 -3.53 -0.59 -4.33
N LEU A 185 -3.87 0.37 -3.46
CA LEU A 185 -3.46 0.34 -2.06
C LEU A 185 -4.10 -0.82 -1.29
N ASP A 186 -5.36 -1.16 -1.59
CA ASP A 186 -6.03 -2.32 -0.98
C ASP A 186 -5.29 -3.64 -1.28
N LEU A 187 -4.63 -3.74 -2.44
CA LEU A 187 -3.86 -4.93 -2.82
C LEU A 187 -2.53 -5.08 -2.05
N PHE A 188 -2.04 -4.03 -1.38
CA PHE A 188 -0.82 -4.16 -0.56
C PHE A 188 -0.98 -5.12 0.62
N ASP A 189 -2.21 -5.46 0.99
CA ASP A 189 -2.47 -6.49 2.00
C ASP A 189 -2.38 -7.93 1.46
N SER A 190 -1.94 -8.11 0.22
CA SER A 190 -1.66 -9.42 -0.37
C SER A 190 -0.57 -10.16 0.40
N GLU A 191 -0.74 -11.47 0.59
CA GLU A 191 0.27 -12.34 1.20
C GLU A 191 1.45 -12.59 0.27
N ASP A 192 1.20 -12.57 -1.05
CA ASP A 192 2.25 -12.78 -2.04
C ASP A 192 3.20 -11.57 -2.10
N GLN A 193 4.42 -11.75 -1.59
CA GLN A 193 5.44 -10.71 -1.60
C GLN A 193 5.75 -10.21 -3.01
N ARG A 194 5.71 -11.08 -4.02
CA ARG A 194 5.97 -10.70 -5.43
C ARG A 194 4.96 -9.65 -5.90
N GLU A 195 3.70 -9.79 -5.49
CA GLU A 195 2.65 -8.81 -5.80
C GLU A 195 2.92 -7.47 -5.12
N ARG A 196 3.26 -7.48 -3.83
CA ARG A 196 3.59 -6.25 -3.09
C ARG A 196 4.79 -5.50 -3.70
N GLU A 197 5.81 -6.22 -4.17
CA GLU A 197 6.96 -5.62 -4.87
C GLU A 197 6.58 -4.91 -6.16
N TYR A 198 5.70 -5.51 -6.98
CA TYR A 198 5.16 -4.84 -8.16
C TYR A 198 4.34 -3.61 -7.79
N LEU A 199 3.45 -3.72 -6.80
CA LEU A 199 2.62 -2.62 -6.32
C LEU A 199 3.47 -1.45 -5.81
N LYS A 200 4.52 -1.74 -5.05
CA LYS A 200 5.50 -0.75 -4.57
C LYS A 200 6.09 0.05 -5.74
N THR A 201 6.60 -0.66 -6.73
CA THR A 201 7.22 -0.04 -7.92
C THR A 201 6.22 0.79 -8.71
N ILE A 202 5.01 0.28 -8.94
CA ILE A 202 3.95 0.96 -9.69
C ILE A 202 3.47 2.20 -8.95
N LEU A 203 3.19 2.10 -7.64
CA LEU A 203 2.71 3.24 -6.85
C LEU A 203 3.77 4.35 -6.78
N HIS A 204 5.04 3.99 -6.65
CA HIS A 204 6.14 4.95 -6.71
C HIS A 204 6.22 5.66 -8.07
N ARG A 205 6.03 4.94 -9.19
CA ARG A 205 5.96 5.54 -10.53
C ARG A 205 4.73 6.44 -10.69
N ILE A 206 3.56 6.04 -10.19
CA ILE A 206 2.34 6.85 -10.17
C ILE A 206 2.59 8.14 -9.37
N TYR A 207 3.19 8.04 -8.19
CA TYR A 207 3.54 9.19 -7.35
C TYR A 207 4.50 10.16 -8.07
N GLY A 208 5.49 9.62 -8.78
CA GLY A 208 6.43 10.42 -9.56
C GLY A 208 5.77 11.16 -10.72
N LYS A 209 4.97 10.44 -11.53
CA LYS A 209 4.37 10.94 -12.78
C LYS A 209 3.14 11.84 -12.57
N PHE A 210 2.26 11.50 -11.62
CA PHE A 210 1.00 12.20 -11.39
C PHE A 210 1.06 13.10 -10.16
N MET A 211 1.68 14.27 -10.26
CA MET A 211 1.89 15.20 -9.16
C MET A 211 0.58 15.57 -8.42
N VAL A 212 -0.54 15.59 -9.15
CA VAL A 212 -1.88 15.90 -8.60
C VAL A 212 -2.35 14.87 -7.57
N HIS A 213 -1.89 13.61 -7.67
CA HIS A 213 -2.25 12.52 -6.75
C HIS A 213 -1.38 12.45 -5.50
N ARG A 214 -0.23 13.14 -5.47
CA ARG A 214 0.73 13.07 -4.35
C ARG A 214 0.11 13.32 -2.97
N PRO A 215 -0.67 14.41 -2.75
CA PRO A 215 -1.30 14.63 -1.44
C PRO A 215 -2.29 13.53 -1.07
N PHE A 216 -3.04 13.04 -2.06
CA PHE A 216 -4.01 11.98 -1.88
C PHE A 216 -3.33 10.65 -1.49
N ILE A 217 -2.26 10.24 -2.20
CA ILE A 217 -1.51 9.01 -1.92
C ILE A 217 -0.93 9.06 -0.50
N ARG A 218 -0.27 10.17 -0.12
CA ARG A 218 0.25 10.33 1.25
C ARG A 218 -0.84 10.20 2.32
N LYS A 219 -2.00 10.83 2.08
CA LYS A 219 -3.14 10.73 2.99
C LYS A 219 -3.70 9.31 3.08
N ALA A 220 -3.81 8.61 1.96
CA ALA A 220 -4.32 7.25 1.93
C ALA A 220 -3.38 6.27 2.67
N ILE A 221 -2.07 6.34 2.44
CA ILE A 221 -1.07 5.54 3.18
C ILE A 221 -1.14 5.87 4.68
N ASN A 222 -1.23 7.16 5.03
CA ASN A 222 -1.35 7.56 6.43
C ASN A 222 -2.60 6.97 7.10
N ASN A 223 -3.73 6.90 6.40
CA ASN A 223 -4.94 6.27 6.90
C ASN A 223 -4.76 4.76 7.13
N ILE A 224 -4.06 4.06 6.22
CA ILE A 224 -3.72 2.64 6.41
C ILE A 224 -2.88 2.45 7.66
N PHE A 225 -1.87 3.29 7.88
CA PHE A 225 -1.05 3.23 9.10
C PHE A 225 -1.87 3.49 10.36
N TYR A 226 -2.82 4.43 10.35
CA TYR A 226 -3.70 4.65 11.50
C TYR A 226 -4.56 3.42 11.83
N ILE A 227 -5.18 2.82 10.83
CA ILE A 227 -5.97 1.59 11.01
C ILE A 227 -5.07 0.47 11.56
N PHE A 228 -3.89 0.31 10.98
CA PHE A 228 -2.91 -0.69 11.42
C PHE A 228 -2.46 -0.45 12.88
N ILE A 229 -2.06 0.76 13.26
CA ILE A 229 -1.54 1.06 14.60
C ILE A 229 -2.60 0.96 15.70
N PHE A 230 -3.83 1.42 15.41
CA PHE A 230 -4.83 1.66 16.45
C PHE A 230 -6.00 0.68 16.43
N GLU A 231 -6.22 -0.06 15.34
CA GLU A 231 -7.38 -0.92 15.20
C GLU A 231 -7.02 -2.39 14.96
N THR A 232 -6.18 -2.68 13.97
CA THR A 232 -6.01 -4.07 13.52
C THR A 232 -4.70 -4.72 13.93
N GLU A 233 -3.61 -3.97 14.01
CA GLU A 233 -2.21 -4.44 14.09
C GLU A 233 -1.87 -5.50 12.99
N ARG A 234 -2.61 -5.52 11.87
CA ARG A 234 -2.52 -6.51 10.80
C ARG A 234 -2.54 -5.84 9.45
N HIS A 235 -1.48 -5.98 8.68
CA HIS A 235 -1.38 -5.57 7.29
C HIS A 235 -0.05 -6.05 6.70
N ASN A 236 -0.07 -6.75 5.58
CA ASN A 236 1.13 -7.37 5.00
C ASN A 236 2.09 -6.38 4.31
N GLY A 237 1.60 -5.25 3.83
CA GLY A 237 2.36 -4.29 3.00
C GLY A 237 2.90 -3.07 3.73
N ILE A 238 3.05 -3.08 5.05
CA ILE A 238 3.58 -1.93 5.81
C ILE A 238 5.01 -1.61 5.40
N ALA A 239 5.86 -2.63 5.25
CA ALA A 239 7.26 -2.46 4.85
C ALA A 239 7.38 -1.80 3.47
N GLU A 240 6.66 -2.30 2.47
CA GLU A 240 6.69 -1.78 1.09
C GLU A 240 6.16 -0.34 1.00
N MET A 241 5.13 0.00 1.79
CA MET A 241 4.64 1.38 1.88
C MET A 241 5.65 2.32 2.55
N LEU A 242 6.38 1.85 3.57
CA LEU A 242 7.47 2.60 4.19
C LEU A 242 8.65 2.83 3.24
N GLU A 243 9.00 1.86 2.39
CA GLU A 243 10.03 2.04 1.35
C GLU A 243 9.65 3.15 0.35
N ILE A 244 8.39 3.18 -0.09
CA ILE A 244 7.88 4.27 -0.93
C ILE A 244 8.01 5.60 -0.20
N LEU A 245 7.60 5.64 1.08
CA LEU A 245 7.65 6.86 1.88
C LEU A 245 9.07 7.31 2.17
N GLY A 246 10.02 6.43 2.40
CA GLY A 246 11.44 6.76 2.54
C GLY A 246 11.96 7.54 1.33
N SER A 247 11.65 7.04 0.12
CA SER A 247 11.97 7.76 -1.13
C SER A 247 11.26 9.11 -1.25
N ILE A 248 10.01 9.20 -0.81
CA ILE A 248 9.23 10.45 -0.81
C ILE A 248 9.78 11.46 0.19
N ILE A 249 10.12 11.01 1.41
CA ILE A 249 10.69 11.85 2.48
C ILE A 249 12.04 12.41 2.03
N ASN A 250 12.89 11.57 1.45
CA ASN A 250 14.16 12.00 0.88
C ASN A 250 13.97 13.12 -0.17
N GLY A 251 12.89 13.10 -0.94
CA GLY A 251 12.54 14.14 -1.91
C GLY A 251 11.84 15.38 -1.32
N PHE A 252 11.63 15.51 0.00
CA PHE A 252 10.98 16.68 0.56
C PHE A 252 11.85 17.93 0.46
N ALA A 253 11.24 19.04 0.05
CA ALA A 253 11.89 20.34 0.06
C ALA A 253 12.05 20.88 1.48
N LEU A 254 13.14 21.61 1.71
CA LEU A 254 13.41 22.31 2.96
C LEU A 254 12.93 23.79 2.88
N PRO A 255 12.42 24.34 4.00
CA PRO A 255 12.16 23.70 5.30
C PRO A 255 10.99 22.72 5.24
N LEU A 256 10.99 21.73 6.13
CA LEU A 256 9.91 20.75 6.23
C LEU A 256 8.59 21.45 6.59
N LYS A 257 7.52 21.10 5.89
CA LYS A 257 6.17 21.58 6.19
C LYS A 257 5.63 20.97 7.47
N GLU A 258 4.74 21.68 8.14
CA GLU A 258 4.11 21.18 9.37
C GLU A 258 3.32 19.88 9.15
N GLU A 259 2.70 19.69 7.98
CA GLU A 259 2.04 18.42 7.62
C GLU A 259 3.02 17.22 7.66
N HIS A 260 4.29 17.42 7.28
CA HIS A 260 5.31 16.37 7.30
C HIS A 260 5.76 16.06 8.74
N LYS A 261 5.94 17.09 9.58
CA LYS A 261 6.27 16.92 11.00
C LYS A 261 5.14 16.21 11.76
N LEU A 262 3.89 16.58 11.48
CA LEU A 262 2.73 15.88 12.04
C LEU A 262 2.63 14.42 11.61
N PHE A 263 3.02 14.10 10.37
CA PHE A 263 3.09 12.73 9.89
C PHE A 263 4.15 11.92 10.67
N LEU A 264 5.35 12.48 10.88
CA LEU A 264 6.37 11.87 11.73
C LEU A 264 5.81 11.56 13.14
N LEU A 265 5.21 12.57 13.78
CA LEU A 265 4.73 12.47 15.16
C LEU A 265 3.55 11.52 15.35
N ARG A 266 2.61 11.51 14.40
CA ARG A 266 1.31 10.84 14.57
C ARG A 266 1.23 9.49 13.85
N ALA A 267 2.12 9.21 12.93
CA ALA A 267 2.13 7.96 12.19
C ALA A 267 3.47 7.20 12.35
N LEU A 268 4.61 7.78 11.96
CA LEU A 268 5.88 7.05 11.96
C LEU A 268 6.34 6.66 13.37
N ILE A 269 6.40 7.60 14.30
CA ILE A 269 6.78 7.29 15.69
C ILE A 269 5.83 6.24 16.31
N PRO A 270 4.48 6.34 16.21
CA PRO A 270 3.59 5.32 16.72
C PRO A 270 3.69 3.93 16.06
N LEU A 271 4.27 3.82 14.85
CA LEU A 271 4.54 2.51 14.21
C LEU A 271 5.51 1.63 15.01
N HIS A 272 6.19 2.15 16.01
CA HIS A 272 7.00 1.37 16.95
C HIS A 272 6.16 0.58 17.98
N LYS A 273 4.87 0.93 18.15
CA LYS A 273 3.98 0.30 19.11
C LYS A 273 3.60 -1.16 18.76
N PRO A 274 3.24 -1.52 17.51
CA PRO A 274 2.76 -2.85 17.17
C PRO A 274 3.77 -3.96 17.51
N LYS A 275 3.24 -5.12 17.87
CA LYS A 275 4.08 -6.28 18.26
C LYS A 275 4.95 -6.78 17.10
N CYS A 276 4.47 -6.65 15.86
CA CYS A 276 5.14 -7.10 14.65
C CYS A 276 6.12 -6.07 14.06
N VAL A 277 6.59 -5.09 14.83
CA VAL A 277 7.51 -4.04 14.33
C VAL A 277 8.77 -4.61 13.66
N SER A 278 9.25 -5.78 14.10
CA SER A 278 10.42 -6.44 13.50
C SER A 278 10.29 -6.70 11.99
N MET A 279 9.07 -6.85 11.48
CA MET A 279 8.82 -7.11 10.05
C MET A 279 9.08 -5.89 9.15
N TYR A 280 9.08 -4.68 9.70
CA TYR A 280 9.22 -3.43 8.93
C TYR A 280 10.12 -2.40 9.63
N HIS A 281 10.82 -2.80 10.69
CA HIS A 281 11.63 -1.88 11.50
C HIS A 281 12.73 -1.19 10.68
N GLN A 282 13.41 -1.91 9.81
CA GLN A 282 14.48 -1.36 8.97
C GLN A 282 13.98 -0.20 8.08
N GLN A 283 12.82 -0.38 7.46
CA GLN A 283 12.21 0.65 6.61
C GLN A 283 11.70 1.83 7.45
N LEU A 284 11.21 1.55 8.66
CA LEU A 284 10.75 2.56 9.59
C LEU A 284 11.92 3.42 10.09
N SER A 285 13.00 2.79 10.58
CA SER A 285 14.23 3.47 11.01
C SER A 285 14.78 4.38 9.92
N TYR A 286 14.89 3.87 8.69
CA TYR A 286 15.30 4.68 7.55
C TYR A 286 14.42 5.93 7.36
N CYS A 287 13.09 5.79 7.43
CA CYS A 287 12.17 6.93 7.32
C CYS A 287 12.39 7.96 8.44
N ILE A 288 12.59 7.50 9.67
CA ILE A 288 12.83 8.34 10.86
C ILE A 288 14.13 9.11 10.70
N THR A 289 15.22 8.42 10.38
CA THR A 289 16.55 9.00 10.20
C THR A 289 16.54 10.06 9.10
N GLN A 290 15.86 9.82 7.97
CA GLN A 290 15.68 10.82 6.92
C GLN A 290 14.98 12.11 7.40
N PHE A 291 14.07 12.03 8.36
CA PHE A 291 13.46 13.24 8.95
C PHE A 291 14.45 14.02 9.81
N VAL A 292 15.26 13.33 10.61
CA VAL A 292 16.28 13.97 11.48
C VAL A 292 17.38 14.60 10.64
N GLU A 293 17.87 13.93 9.61
CA GLU A 293 18.85 14.48 8.67
C GLU A 293 18.37 15.77 7.99
N LYS A 294 17.06 15.85 7.68
CA LYS A 294 16.46 17.03 7.04
C LYS A 294 16.18 18.17 8.02
N ASP A 295 15.84 17.87 9.25
CA ASP A 295 15.57 18.86 10.30
C ASP A 295 16.03 18.30 11.65
N PHE A 296 17.30 18.56 12.00
CA PHE A 296 17.93 18.10 13.24
C PHE A 296 17.16 18.47 14.51
N LYS A 297 16.30 19.52 14.45
CA LYS A 297 15.43 19.91 15.57
C LYS A 297 14.39 18.87 15.93
N LEU A 298 14.16 17.88 15.06
CA LEU A 298 13.25 16.77 15.31
C LEU A 298 13.88 15.65 16.16
N ALA A 299 15.21 15.67 16.35
CA ALA A 299 15.95 14.62 17.07
C ALA A 299 15.42 14.41 18.50
N ASP A 300 15.27 15.47 19.31
CA ASP A 300 14.68 15.35 20.66
C ASP A 300 13.30 14.69 20.65
N THR A 301 12.47 15.06 19.68
CA THR A 301 11.12 14.50 19.52
C THR A 301 11.15 13.02 19.15
N VAL A 302 12.05 12.62 18.25
CA VAL A 302 12.23 11.24 17.82
C VAL A 302 12.75 10.39 18.97
N VAL A 303 13.85 10.82 19.63
CA VAL A 303 14.42 10.09 20.77
C VAL A 303 13.38 9.86 21.86
N ARG A 304 12.64 10.90 22.26
CA ARG A 304 11.54 10.75 23.25
C ARG A 304 10.43 9.84 22.77
N GLY A 305 10.17 9.82 21.46
CA GLY A 305 9.20 8.92 20.83
C GLY A 305 9.63 7.45 20.94
N LEU A 306 10.89 7.15 20.64
CA LEU A 306 11.48 5.81 20.81
C LEU A 306 11.44 5.37 22.27
N LEU A 307 11.88 6.23 23.20
CA LEU A 307 11.85 5.94 24.64
C LEU A 307 10.43 5.66 25.15
N LYS A 308 9.40 6.33 24.58
CA LYS A 308 8.00 6.10 24.94
C LYS A 308 7.50 4.69 24.60
N TYR A 309 7.97 4.14 23.48
CA TYR A 309 7.56 2.83 22.96
C TYR A 309 8.60 1.73 23.23
N TRP A 310 9.56 1.99 24.14
CA TRP A 310 10.65 1.08 24.46
C TRP A 310 10.14 -0.32 24.84
N PRO A 311 10.64 -1.39 24.21
CA PRO A 311 10.10 -2.74 24.39
C PRO A 311 10.72 -3.45 25.61
N MET A 312 10.36 -3.04 26.82
CA MET A 312 10.92 -3.49 28.11
C MET A 312 11.02 -5.02 28.32
N THR A 313 10.24 -5.82 27.60
CA THR A 313 10.15 -7.27 27.81
C THR A 313 10.59 -8.10 26.61
N ASN A 314 11.14 -7.47 25.59
CA ASN A 314 11.53 -8.14 24.34
C ASN A 314 12.93 -7.69 23.92
N SER A 315 13.94 -8.47 24.32
CA SER A 315 15.35 -8.16 24.06
C SER A 315 15.70 -8.03 22.58
N SER A 316 15.12 -8.84 21.70
CA SER A 316 15.36 -8.73 20.27
C SER A 316 14.88 -7.40 19.72
N LYS A 317 13.74 -6.90 20.21
CA LYS A 317 13.26 -5.57 19.85
C LYS A 317 14.08 -4.45 20.50
N GLU A 318 14.57 -4.64 21.73
CA GLU A 318 15.48 -3.68 22.36
C GLU A 318 16.72 -3.46 21.52
N VAL A 319 17.34 -4.52 20.99
CA VAL A 319 18.50 -4.41 20.09
C VAL A 319 18.17 -3.62 18.83
N MET A 320 16.99 -3.82 18.24
CA MET A 320 16.55 -3.04 17.07
C MET A 320 16.41 -1.54 17.40
N PHE A 321 15.80 -1.23 18.56
CA PHE A 321 15.62 0.15 19.00
C PHE A 321 16.95 0.83 19.36
N LEU A 322 17.91 0.07 19.91
CA LEU A 322 19.27 0.58 20.16
C LEU A 322 19.98 0.93 18.86
N GLY A 323 19.89 0.08 17.83
CA GLY A 323 20.46 0.38 16.51
C GLY A 323 19.81 1.61 15.84
N GLU A 324 18.48 1.74 15.92
CA GLU A 324 17.81 2.94 15.42
C GLU A 324 18.19 4.20 16.19
N LEU A 325 18.33 4.06 17.52
CA LEU A 325 18.76 5.16 18.37
C LEU A 325 20.18 5.63 18.01
N GLU A 326 21.10 4.71 17.71
CA GLU A 326 22.43 5.00 17.21
C GLU A 326 22.38 5.82 15.91
N GLU A 327 21.65 5.36 14.90
CA GLU A 327 21.47 6.09 13.63
C GLU A 327 20.89 7.51 13.84
N VAL A 328 19.91 7.65 14.75
CA VAL A 328 19.31 8.94 15.08
C VAL A 328 20.30 9.87 15.79
N LEU A 329 21.12 9.32 16.71
CA LEU A 329 22.11 10.10 17.45
C LEU A 329 23.25 10.57 16.57
N GLU A 330 23.72 9.76 15.61
CA GLU A 330 24.72 10.18 14.61
C GLU A 330 24.25 11.39 13.79
N ALA A 331 22.94 11.49 13.50
CA ALA A 331 22.35 12.61 12.79
C ALA A 331 22.00 13.81 13.73
N THR A 332 22.22 13.68 15.05
CA THR A 332 21.79 14.66 16.05
C THR A 332 22.88 15.68 16.36
N GLN A 333 22.51 16.96 16.45
CA GLN A 333 23.44 18.03 16.86
C GLN A 333 23.49 18.16 18.39
N ALA A 334 24.63 18.62 18.92
CA ALA A 334 24.91 18.73 20.36
C ALA A 334 23.81 19.49 21.15
N ALA A 335 23.24 20.53 20.58
CA ALA A 335 22.18 21.31 21.25
C ALA A 335 20.87 20.50 21.42
N GLU A 336 20.50 19.66 20.44
CA GLU A 336 19.32 18.80 20.51
C GLU A 336 19.60 17.58 21.39
N PHE A 337 20.82 17.04 21.36
CA PHE A 337 21.28 15.98 22.25
C PHE A 337 21.12 16.38 23.72
N GLN A 338 21.55 17.58 24.10
CA GLN A 338 21.43 18.08 25.48
C GLN A 338 19.97 18.08 26.00
N ARG A 339 18.97 18.23 25.12
CA ARG A 339 17.55 18.23 25.47
C ARG A 339 17.04 16.84 25.84
N CYS A 340 17.52 15.81 25.17
CA CYS A 340 17.08 14.42 25.38
C CYS A 340 18.05 13.58 26.21
N MET A 341 19.23 14.10 26.56
CA MET A 341 20.32 13.41 27.25
C MET A 341 19.86 12.71 28.54
N VAL A 342 19.12 13.41 29.41
CA VAL A 342 18.73 12.85 30.72
C VAL A 342 17.81 11.61 30.57
N PRO A 343 16.68 11.67 29.85
CA PRO A 343 15.86 10.48 29.65
C PRO A 343 16.56 9.38 28.85
N LEU A 344 17.44 9.75 27.93
CA LEU A 344 18.25 8.81 27.15
C LEU A 344 19.19 8.01 28.05
N PHE A 345 20.03 8.67 28.86
CA PHE A 345 20.94 7.98 29.75
C PHE A 345 20.24 7.18 30.86
N HIS A 346 19.05 7.62 31.29
CA HIS A 346 18.23 6.82 32.19
C HIS A 346 17.85 5.48 31.53
N GLN A 347 17.40 5.50 30.27
CA GLN A 347 17.05 4.29 29.55
C GLN A 347 18.26 3.39 29.28
N ILE A 348 19.38 3.95 28.85
CA ILE A 348 20.64 3.23 28.67
C ILE A 348 21.05 2.55 29.98
N GLY A 349 20.98 3.27 31.13
CA GLY A 349 21.25 2.69 32.43
C GLY A 349 20.33 1.54 32.81
N CYS A 350 19.06 1.56 32.39
CA CYS A 350 18.15 0.42 32.54
C CYS A 350 18.60 -0.79 31.71
N CYS A 351 19.03 -0.55 30.47
CA CYS A 351 19.51 -1.59 29.57
C CYS A 351 20.82 -2.22 30.08
N LEU A 352 21.75 -1.43 30.63
CA LEU A 352 23.00 -1.92 31.25
C LEU A 352 22.75 -2.90 32.43
N ASN A 353 21.59 -2.81 33.07
CA ASN A 353 21.16 -3.77 34.07
C ASN A 353 20.42 -4.99 33.51
N SER A 354 20.30 -5.08 32.15
CA SER A 354 19.68 -6.23 31.51
C SER A 354 20.55 -7.47 31.63
N SER A 355 19.92 -8.62 31.86
CA SER A 355 20.61 -9.92 31.86
C SER A 355 20.92 -10.44 30.43
N HIS A 356 20.50 -9.73 29.39
CA HIS A 356 20.61 -10.20 28.00
C HIS A 356 21.88 -9.67 27.34
N PHE A 357 22.81 -10.58 26.97
CA PHE A 357 24.14 -10.23 26.50
C PHE A 357 24.16 -9.42 25.18
N GLN A 358 23.17 -9.60 24.30
CA GLN A 358 23.07 -8.84 23.04
C GLN A 358 22.70 -7.37 23.30
N VAL A 359 21.84 -7.12 24.28
CA VAL A 359 21.50 -5.76 24.71
C VAL A 359 22.75 -5.07 25.29
N LEU A 360 23.48 -5.76 26.17
CA LEU A 360 24.76 -5.27 26.72
C LEU A 360 25.82 -4.99 25.63
N GLY A 361 25.90 -5.84 24.58
CA GLY A 361 26.85 -5.68 23.48
C GLY A 361 26.56 -4.47 22.59
N SER A 362 25.29 -4.20 22.29
CA SER A 362 24.84 -3.08 21.45
C SER A 362 25.09 -1.70 22.12
N GLU A 363 25.09 -1.64 23.45
CA GLU A 363 25.30 -0.40 24.19
C GLU A 363 26.75 0.09 24.19
N TRP A 364 27.73 -0.80 24.09
CA TRP A 364 29.13 -0.40 23.93
C TRP A 364 29.35 0.40 22.66
N LEU A 365 28.61 0.10 21.59
CA LEU A 365 28.63 0.87 20.34
C LEU A 365 28.06 2.27 20.54
N LEU A 366 26.93 2.40 21.25
CA LEU A 366 26.33 3.70 21.60
C LEU A 366 27.25 4.58 22.47
N PHE A 367 27.97 3.99 23.43
CA PHE A 367 28.97 4.75 24.24
C PHE A 367 30.13 5.26 23.41
N LEU A 368 30.60 4.49 22.43
CA LEU A 368 31.68 4.89 21.52
C LEU A 368 31.27 6.00 20.54
N CYS A 369 29.99 6.16 20.23
CA CYS A 369 29.47 7.24 19.38
C CYS A 369 29.21 8.54 20.16
N LEU A 370 29.24 8.52 21.49
CA LEU A 370 28.97 9.68 22.34
C LEU A 370 30.25 10.39 22.84
N ASP A 371 31.45 9.83 22.60
CA ASP A 371 32.77 10.45 22.81
C ASP A 371 33.19 11.34 21.60
#